data_2f2de8d13dd01a3974920239e0ea4d97
#
_entry.id   2f2de8d13dd01a3974920239e0ea4d97
#
_cell.length_a   1.000
_cell.length_b   1.000
_cell.length_c   1.000
_cell.angle_alpha   90.00
_cell.angle_beta   90.00
_cell.angle_gamma   90.00
#
_symmetry.space_group_name_H-M   'P 1'
#
loop_
_entity.id
_entity.type
_entity.pdbx_description
1 polymer ?
#
loop_
_entity_poly.entity_id
_entity_poly.type
_entity_poly.pdbx_seq_one_letter_code
_entity_poly.pdbx_strand_id
1 'polypeptide(L)'
;MTEFYEPVKERLMRYARINTESNPHSTSVPTTSCQHDLAKVIYEELQKIGATNVYYDKDTCVVYGSLEANVKTGRAIGFVTHMDTAPDASGKDVKPWILENYDGNDIVLNKEKDIVMSPSVFPNLKQYIGQDLVLTDGTTLLGGDDKASIASVMTLLEYLVKHPEIKHNFISVAFTPDEEVSGLAKDLDLERFKSPIAYTLDGDHLGYYMDETFNASLSTIEIHGISVHTATAKGIMKNAVDIGNAFLNKLPALEKPQYTQGREGFYHVVSFNGDCEYAKIEINVRDHDSLQFDIRNNTLKMIVDMLNEEYGQGTVNITQRIQYRNLKEVIDQVPFMIPYLKQAIESVGLTPQTEPFRGGTDGSALSHRGLPCPNLSAGYENAHGRFEYVPIQSMEKNVEILLNLIDIYAKCDC
;
A
#
# COMPACT_ATOMS: atom_id res chain seq x y z
N MET A 1 19.75 0.27 22.07
CA MET A 1 18.33 0.56 22.25
C MET A 1 18.21 2.03 22.54
N THR A 2 17.42 2.75 21.77
CA THR A 2 17.10 4.16 22.00
C THR A 2 15.93 4.27 22.98
N GLU A 3 15.55 5.49 23.35
CA GLU A 3 14.33 5.72 24.13
C GLU A 3 13.03 5.37 23.38
N PHE A 4 13.10 5.10 22.06
CA PHE A 4 11.96 4.71 21.23
C PHE A 4 11.66 3.21 21.28
N TYR A 5 12.62 2.39 21.70
CA TYR A 5 12.50 0.92 21.69
C TYR A 5 11.24 0.40 22.39
N GLU A 6 11.03 0.74 23.67
CA GLU A 6 9.87 0.29 24.41
C GLU A 6 8.57 0.85 23.85
N PRO A 7 8.44 2.16 23.55
CA PRO A 7 7.22 2.70 22.98
C PRO A 7 6.77 2.06 21.65
N VAL A 8 7.67 1.85 20.69
CA VAL A 8 7.30 1.24 19.39
C VAL A 8 6.95 -0.24 19.57
N LYS A 9 7.71 -0.97 20.39
CA LYS A 9 7.48 -2.37 20.70
C LYS A 9 6.11 -2.59 21.34
N GLU A 10 5.79 -1.87 22.40
CA GLU A 10 4.52 -2.00 23.11
C GLU A 10 3.32 -1.68 22.22
N ARG A 11 3.43 -0.66 21.37
CA ARG A 11 2.40 -0.29 20.40
C ARG A 11 2.19 -1.38 19.37
N LEU A 12 3.24 -1.84 18.70
CA LEU A 12 3.11 -2.89 17.70
C LEU A 12 2.52 -4.17 18.30
N MET A 13 3.03 -4.61 19.47
CA MET A 13 2.52 -5.80 20.16
C MET A 13 1.05 -5.70 20.54
N ARG A 14 0.54 -4.49 20.82
CA ARG A 14 -0.86 -4.22 21.12
C ARG A 14 -1.70 -4.14 19.85
N TYR A 15 -1.26 -3.40 18.83
CA TYR A 15 -2.00 -3.20 17.58
C TYR A 15 -2.11 -4.49 16.76
N ALA A 16 -1.06 -5.29 16.72
CA ALA A 16 -1.06 -6.58 16.02
C ALA A 16 -2.13 -7.55 16.51
N ARG A 17 -2.54 -7.48 17.78
CA ARG A 17 -3.61 -8.33 18.34
C ARG A 17 -5.01 -7.93 17.91
N ILE A 18 -5.18 -6.74 17.35
CA ILE A 18 -6.48 -6.24 16.88
C ILE A 18 -6.66 -6.68 15.43
N ASN A 19 -7.71 -7.45 15.17
CA ASN A 19 -8.05 -7.85 13.81
C ASN A 19 -8.53 -6.64 13.01
N THR A 20 -7.91 -6.41 11.83
CA THR A 20 -8.26 -5.32 10.92
C THR A 20 -8.26 -5.79 9.45
N GLU A 21 -8.42 -7.11 9.23
CA GLU A 21 -8.41 -7.70 7.89
C GLU A 21 -9.47 -7.04 7.00
N SER A 22 -9.05 -6.54 5.83
CA SER A 22 -9.93 -5.95 4.82
C SER A 22 -10.58 -7.04 3.94
N ASN A 23 -11.62 -6.67 3.18
CA ASN A 23 -12.38 -7.61 2.34
C ASN A 23 -12.53 -7.09 0.90
N PRO A 24 -11.82 -7.68 -0.08
CA PRO A 24 -11.87 -7.22 -1.48
C PRO A 24 -13.23 -7.41 -2.16
N HIS A 25 -14.15 -8.19 -1.56
CA HIS A 25 -15.48 -8.44 -2.09
C HIS A 25 -16.57 -7.56 -1.48
N SER A 26 -16.21 -6.74 -0.48
CA SER A 26 -17.16 -5.82 0.17
C SER A 26 -17.26 -4.51 -0.61
N THR A 27 -18.44 -3.89 -0.55
CA THR A 27 -18.69 -2.53 -1.06
C THR A 27 -18.92 -1.52 0.07
N SER A 28 -18.86 -1.97 1.33
CA SER A 28 -18.93 -1.07 2.47
C SER A 28 -17.65 -0.27 2.67
N VAL A 29 -17.73 0.80 3.46
CA VAL A 29 -16.58 1.59 3.90
C VAL A 29 -16.68 1.71 5.43
N PRO A 30 -15.68 1.20 6.19
CA PRO A 30 -14.61 0.32 5.72
C PRO A 30 -15.17 -1.02 5.20
N THR A 31 -14.34 -1.75 4.46
CA THR A 31 -14.75 -3.05 3.87
C THR A 31 -15.08 -4.11 4.92
N THR A 32 -14.54 -3.96 6.13
CA THR A 32 -14.86 -4.77 7.31
C THR A 32 -15.04 -3.88 8.55
N SER A 33 -16.00 -4.24 9.39
CA SER A 33 -16.27 -3.48 10.61
C SER A 33 -15.20 -3.61 11.70
N CYS A 34 -14.34 -4.64 11.62
CA CYS A 34 -13.29 -4.86 12.62
C CYS A 34 -12.19 -3.77 12.55
N GLN A 35 -12.02 -3.07 11.45
CA GLN A 35 -11.08 -1.94 11.35
C GLN A 35 -11.42 -0.80 12.32
N HIS A 36 -12.69 -0.62 12.64
CA HIS A 36 -13.13 0.35 13.66
C HIS A 36 -12.55 0.08 15.05
N ASP A 37 -12.14 -1.14 15.38
CA ASP A 37 -11.61 -1.46 16.69
C ASP A 37 -10.20 -0.87 16.87
N LEU A 38 -9.35 -0.93 15.86
CA LEU A 38 -8.05 -0.23 15.88
C LEU A 38 -8.23 1.30 15.78
N ALA A 39 -9.14 1.76 14.92
CA ALA A 39 -9.45 3.19 14.79
C ALA A 39 -9.82 3.83 16.14
N LYS A 40 -10.65 3.17 16.95
CA LYS A 40 -11.00 3.64 18.31
C LYS A 40 -9.79 3.71 19.22
N VAL A 41 -8.94 2.68 19.20
CA VAL A 41 -7.72 2.64 20.02
C VAL A 41 -6.78 3.80 19.65
N ILE A 42 -6.56 4.04 18.36
CA ILE A 42 -5.73 5.15 17.88
C ILE A 42 -6.34 6.50 18.27
N TYR A 43 -7.66 6.68 18.10
CA TYR A 43 -8.37 7.89 18.48
C TYR A 43 -8.20 8.22 19.97
N GLU A 44 -8.43 7.23 20.85
CA GLU A 44 -8.27 7.40 22.30
C GLU A 44 -6.80 7.67 22.69
N GLU A 45 -5.86 7.02 22.01
CA GLU A 45 -4.43 7.21 22.27
C GLU A 45 -3.95 8.59 21.82
N LEU A 46 -4.39 9.11 20.67
CA LEU A 46 -4.11 10.48 20.25
C LEU A 46 -4.59 11.51 21.26
N GLN A 47 -5.80 11.34 21.81
CA GLN A 47 -6.30 12.21 22.88
C GLN A 47 -5.44 12.13 24.14
N LYS A 48 -5.03 10.92 24.53
CA LYS A 48 -4.18 10.70 25.72
C LYS A 48 -2.78 11.28 25.54
N ILE A 49 -2.22 11.22 24.35
CA ILE A 49 -0.93 11.85 23.99
C ILE A 49 -1.02 13.38 24.12
N GLY A 50 -2.20 13.96 23.89
CA GLY A 50 -2.40 15.40 23.89
C GLY A 50 -2.31 16.00 22.47
N ALA A 51 -2.52 15.20 21.44
CA ALA A 51 -2.65 15.67 20.06
C ALA A 51 -3.86 16.63 19.92
N THR A 52 -3.75 17.56 18.98
CA THR A 52 -4.82 18.52 18.65
C THR A 52 -5.63 18.05 17.45
N ASN A 53 -6.81 18.64 17.23
CA ASN A 53 -7.70 18.34 16.10
C ASN A 53 -8.00 16.83 15.93
N VAL A 54 -8.02 16.10 17.05
CA VAL A 54 -8.28 14.65 17.04
C VAL A 54 -9.73 14.40 16.63
N TYR A 55 -9.91 13.68 15.54
CA TYR A 55 -11.22 13.36 14.99
C TYR A 55 -11.24 11.93 14.46
N TYR A 56 -12.30 11.21 14.78
CA TYR A 56 -12.57 9.89 14.23
C TYR A 56 -13.86 9.95 13.40
N ASP A 57 -13.71 9.81 12.10
CA ASP A 57 -14.82 9.69 11.18
C ASP A 57 -15.36 8.26 11.22
N LYS A 58 -16.58 8.11 11.73
CA LYS A 58 -17.20 6.79 11.88
C LYS A 58 -17.77 6.25 10.59
N ASP A 59 -18.03 7.11 9.63
CA ASP A 59 -18.61 6.72 8.34
C ASP A 59 -17.53 6.21 7.39
N THR A 60 -16.34 6.82 7.43
CA THR A 60 -15.19 6.47 6.59
C THR A 60 -14.11 5.67 7.32
N CYS A 61 -14.23 5.50 8.65
CA CYS A 61 -13.22 4.86 9.50
C CYS A 61 -11.84 5.55 9.53
N VAL A 62 -11.71 6.79 9.04
CA VAL A 62 -10.45 7.53 9.07
C VAL A 62 -10.28 8.23 10.42
N VAL A 63 -9.08 8.12 11.02
CA VAL A 63 -8.72 8.83 12.23
C VAL A 63 -7.71 9.92 11.92
N TYR A 64 -7.95 11.12 12.44
CA TYR A 64 -7.10 12.30 12.24
C TYR A 64 -6.53 12.79 13.57
N GLY A 65 -5.34 13.38 13.50
CA GLY A 65 -4.73 14.10 14.60
C GLY A 65 -3.73 15.13 14.10
N SER A 66 -3.32 16.06 14.95
CA SER A 66 -2.28 17.02 14.61
C SER A 66 -1.50 17.49 15.82
N LEU A 67 -0.36 18.09 15.57
CA LEU A 67 0.37 18.92 16.53
C LEU A 67 0.48 20.33 15.99
N GLU A 68 0.15 21.32 16.82
CA GLU A 68 0.27 22.73 16.44
C GLU A 68 1.74 23.16 16.34
N ALA A 69 2.02 24.02 15.39
CA ALA A 69 3.38 24.54 15.18
C ALA A 69 3.93 25.24 16.43
N ASN A 70 5.17 24.94 16.81
CA ASN A 70 5.89 25.68 17.85
C ASN A 70 6.97 26.64 17.26
N VAL A 71 7.04 26.74 15.93
CA VAL A 71 7.83 27.73 15.17
C VAL A 71 6.94 28.48 14.17
N LYS A 72 7.42 29.64 13.70
CA LYS A 72 6.75 30.46 12.68
C LYS A 72 7.30 30.26 11.27
N THR A 73 8.40 29.55 11.17
CA THR A 73 9.14 29.28 9.92
C THR A 73 8.89 27.84 9.46
N GLY A 74 9.30 27.55 8.24
CA GLY A 74 9.21 26.22 7.69
C GLY A 74 7.83 25.87 7.14
N ARG A 75 7.62 24.62 6.82
CA ARG A 75 6.43 24.11 6.15
C ARG A 75 5.74 23.02 6.98
N ALA A 76 4.43 23.01 6.95
CA ALA A 76 3.61 21.92 7.50
C ALA A 76 3.87 20.62 6.74
N ILE A 77 3.85 19.51 7.47
CA ILE A 77 4.08 18.16 6.95
C ILE A 77 3.01 17.21 7.50
N GLY A 78 2.65 16.21 6.72
CA GLY A 78 1.73 15.17 7.15
C GLY A 78 2.30 13.77 7.03
N PHE A 79 1.73 12.84 7.82
CA PHE A 79 2.00 11.40 7.74
C PHE A 79 0.69 10.64 7.60
N VAL A 80 0.67 9.67 6.71
CA VAL A 80 -0.48 8.79 6.46
C VAL A 80 -0.01 7.36 6.63
N THR A 81 -0.80 6.54 7.32
CA THR A 81 -0.56 5.10 7.52
C THR A 81 -1.88 4.37 7.45
N HIS A 82 -1.90 3.13 6.96
CA HIS A 82 -3.13 2.38 6.91
C HIS A 82 -3.31 1.45 8.11
N MET A 83 -4.57 1.17 8.44
CA MET A 83 -4.93 0.37 9.61
C MET A 83 -5.26 -1.08 9.26
N ASP A 84 -5.72 -1.31 8.05
CA ASP A 84 -6.14 -2.65 7.62
C ASP A 84 -4.94 -3.57 7.37
N THR A 85 -5.24 -4.84 7.27
CA THR A 85 -4.28 -5.87 6.90
C THR A 85 -4.79 -6.65 5.69
N ALA A 86 -3.85 -7.11 4.86
CA ALA A 86 -4.13 -7.88 3.66
C ALA A 86 -4.98 -9.13 3.94
N PRO A 87 -5.90 -9.50 3.04
CA PRO A 87 -6.74 -10.70 3.17
C PRO A 87 -6.02 -12.00 2.75
N ASP A 88 -4.75 -11.92 2.31
CA ASP A 88 -3.98 -13.07 1.80
C ASP A 88 -3.67 -14.11 2.89
N ALA A 89 -3.51 -13.65 4.13
CA ALA A 89 -3.38 -14.48 5.32
C ALA A 89 -4.24 -13.92 6.46
N SER A 90 -4.76 -14.81 7.32
CA SER A 90 -5.65 -14.36 8.41
C SER A 90 -4.96 -13.40 9.35
N GLY A 91 -5.62 -12.26 9.61
CA GLY A 91 -5.26 -11.29 10.66
C GLY A 91 -6.00 -11.50 11.98
N LYS A 92 -6.71 -12.63 12.13
CA LYS A 92 -7.53 -12.93 13.32
C LYS A 92 -6.75 -13.75 14.34
N ASP A 93 -6.91 -13.38 15.62
CA ASP A 93 -6.28 -14.05 16.77
C ASP A 93 -4.74 -14.08 16.69
N VAL A 94 -4.14 -13.02 16.17
CA VAL A 94 -2.69 -12.85 16.06
C VAL A 94 -2.04 -12.96 17.45
N LYS A 95 -0.98 -13.79 17.56
CA LYS A 95 -0.22 -14.02 18.78
C LYS A 95 1.21 -13.52 18.61
N PRO A 96 1.45 -12.20 18.67
CA PRO A 96 2.77 -11.66 18.48
C PRO A 96 3.67 -12.02 19.66
N TRP A 97 4.92 -12.36 19.36
CA TRP A 97 5.96 -12.61 20.34
C TRP A 97 7.30 -12.02 19.86
N ILE A 98 8.28 -11.92 20.73
CA ILE A 98 9.58 -11.31 20.44
C ILE A 98 10.67 -12.37 20.50
N LEU A 99 11.47 -12.43 19.42
CA LEU A 99 12.74 -13.12 19.40
C LEU A 99 13.84 -12.09 19.67
N GLU A 100 14.40 -12.12 20.87
CA GLU A 100 15.49 -11.22 21.23
C GLU A 100 16.82 -11.67 20.63
N ASN A 101 17.62 -10.70 20.16
CA ASN A 101 18.99 -10.90 19.69
C ASN A 101 19.09 -12.05 18.67
N TYR A 102 18.38 -11.94 17.55
CA TYR A 102 18.34 -12.97 16.51
C TYR A 102 19.74 -13.42 16.10
N ASP A 103 20.01 -14.72 16.13
CA ASP A 103 21.34 -15.34 15.97
C ASP A 103 21.68 -15.75 14.53
N GLY A 104 20.76 -15.58 13.58
CA GLY A 104 20.95 -15.95 12.17
C GLY A 104 20.55 -17.37 11.82
N ASN A 105 20.03 -18.14 12.77
CA ASN A 105 19.57 -19.52 12.55
C ASN A 105 18.09 -19.58 12.16
N ASP A 106 17.60 -20.79 11.89
CA ASP A 106 16.19 -21.07 11.66
C ASP A 106 15.35 -20.71 12.88
N ILE A 107 14.21 -20.04 12.65
CA ILE A 107 13.27 -19.62 13.68
C ILE A 107 12.09 -20.60 13.68
N VAL A 108 11.91 -21.34 14.76
CA VAL A 108 10.76 -22.23 14.93
C VAL A 108 9.57 -21.40 15.41
N LEU A 109 8.66 -21.05 14.50
CA LEU A 109 7.44 -20.29 14.82
C LEU A 109 6.41 -21.16 15.54
N ASN A 110 6.25 -22.42 15.10
CA ASN A 110 5.29 -23.35 15.69
C ASN A 110 5.80 -24.79 15.63
N LYS A 111 6.08 -25.37 16.79
CA LYS A 111 6.58 -26.75 16.87
C LYS A 111 5.51 -27.79 16.54
N GLU A 112 4.26 -27.56 16.93
CA GLU A 112 3.18 -28.51 16.73
C GLU A 112 2.77 -28.62 15.24
N LYS A 113 2.90 -27.51 14.51
CA LYS A 113 2.54 -27.41 13.08
C LYS A 113 3.76 -27.51 12.15
N ASP A 114 4.95 -27.71 12.70
CA ASP A 114 6.22 -27.77 11.96
C ASP A 114 6.43 -26.51 11.07
N ILE A 115 6.13 -25.32 11.63
CA ILE A 115 6.31 -24.04 10.92
C ILE A 115 7.65 -23.46 11.32
N VAL A 116 8.56 -23.39 10.34
CA VAL A 116 9.93 -22.87 10.51
C VAL A 116 10.16 -21.76 9.48
N MET A 117 10.69 -20.63 9.93
CA MET A 117 11.19 -19.56 9.07
C MET A 117 12.71 -19.65 8.98
N SER A 118 13.23 -19.94 7.79
CA SER A 118 14.64 -20.19 7.56
C SER A 118 15.31 -19.11 6.72
N PRO A 119 16.52 -18.64 7.07
CA PRO A 119 17.33 -17.75 6.26
C PRO A 119 17.73 -18.33 4.89
N SER A 120 17.55 -19.63 4.67
CA SER A 120 17.75 -20.26 3.36
C SER A 120 16.58 -19.99 2.40
N VAL A 121 15.39 -19.77 2.95
CA VAL A 121 14.15 -19.42 2.20
C VAL A 121 13.96 -17.90 2.18
N PHE A 122 14.23 -17.25 3.30
CA PHE A 122 14.09 -15.80 3.49
C PHE A 122 15.46 -15.16 3.76
N PRO A 123 16.28 -14.89 2.73
CA PRO A 123 17.65 -14.39 2.89
C PRO A 123 17.76 -13.03 3.57
N ASN A 124 16.69 -12.21 3.52
CA ASN A 124 16.60 -10.92 4.18
C ASN A 124 16.77 -11.00 5.69
N LEU A 125 16.40 -12.11 6.35
CA LEU A 125 16.63 -12.34 7.78
C LEU A 125 18.10 -12.12 8.21
N LYS A 126 19.06 -12.41 7.33
CA LYS A 126 20.49 -12.26 7.64
C LYS A 126 20.92 -10.82 7.94
N GLN A 127 20.15 -9.84 7.48
CA GLN A 127 20.42 -8.41 7.72
C GLN A 127 20.09 -8.01 9.18
N TYR A 128 19.31 -8.82 9.87
CA TYR A 128 18.78 -8.52 11.20
C TYR A 128 19.43 -9.34 12.32
N ILE A 129 20.58 -10.00 12.04
CA ILE A 129 21.36 -10.71 13.09
C ILE A 129 21.76 -9.71 14.18
N GLY A 130 21.47 -10.06 15.45
CA GLY A 130 21.70 -9.22 16.60
C GLY A 130 20.56 -8.25 16.92
N GLN A 131 19.48 -8.24 16.13
CA GLN A 131 18.27 -7.42 16.36
C GLN A 131 17.16 -8.23 17.01
N ASP A 132 16.17 -7.53 17.56
CA ASP A 132 14.98 -8.12 18.16
C ASP A 132 13.85 -8.12 17.13
N LEU A 133 13.24 -9.28 16.90
CA LEU A 133 12.22 -9.47 15.88
C LEU A 133 10.86 -9.70 16.52
N VAL A 134 9.84 -8.96 16.10
CA VAL A 134 8.43 -9.27 16.38
C VAL A 134 7.93 -10.25 15.33
N LEU A 135 7.36 -11.36 15.78
CA LEU A 135 6.94 -12.51 14.98
C LEU A 135 5.56 -12.99 15.43
N THR A 136 4.95 -13.90 14.66
CA THR A 136 3.76 -14.66 15.08
C THR A 136 4.08 -16.15 15.24
N ASP A 137 3.08 -16.94 15.65
CA ASP A 137 3.18 -18.39 15.68
C ASP A 137 3.08 -19.04 14.28
N GLY A 138 3.10 -18.26 13.21
CA GLY A 138 3.01 -18.71 11.82
C GLY A 138 1.63 -19.25 11.42
N THR A 139 0.59 -19.04 12.22
CA THR A 139 -0.80 -19.40 11.86
C THR A 139 -1.58 -18.22 11.28
N THR A 140 -1.04 -17.01 11.45
CA THR A 140 -1.59 -15.74 10.96
C THR A 140 -0.48 -14.90 10.36
N LEU A 141 -0.82 -13.82 9.62
CA LEU A 141 0.11 -12.72 9.42
C LEU A 141 0.39 -12.00 10.76
N LEU A 142 1.35 -11.08 10.79
CA LEU A 142 1.62 -10.22 11.95
C LEU A 142 0.79 -8.92 11.89
N GLY A 143 0.65 -8.34 10.68
CA GLY A 143 0.09 -7.01 10.46
C GLY A 143 1.11 -5.91 10.78
N GLY A 144 2.40 -6.19 10.61
CA GLY A 144 3.47 -5.19 10.60
C GLY A 144 3.23 -4.16 9.51
N ASP A 145 2.77 -4.63 8.38
CA ASP A 145 2.12 -3.90 7.31
C ASP A 145 0.66 -3.59 7.71
N ASP A 146 0.26 -2.37 8.11
CA ASP A 146 1.15 -1.20 8.31
C ASP A 146 1.15 -0.71 9.78
N LYS A 147 0.84 -1.60 10.73
CA LYS A 147 0.79 -1.28 12.17
C LYS A 147 2.16 -0.91 12.76
N ALA A 148 3.26 -1.27 12.09
CA ALA A 148 4.60 -0.83 12.47
C ALA A 148 4.77 0.68 12.26
N SER A 149 4.23 1.20 11.15
CA SER A 149 4.21 2.65 10.88
C SER A 149 3.29 3.38 11.83
N ILE A 150 2.09 2.83 12.13
CA ILE A 150 1.22 3.40 13.15
C ILE A 150 1.97 3.52 14.48
N ALA A 151 2.69 2.47 14.89
CA ALA A 151 3.47 2.48 16.13
C ALA A 151 4.56 3.55 16.12
N SER A 152 5.26 3.71 14.98
CA SER A 152 6.32 4.71 14.80
C SER A 152 5.77 6.14 14.84
N VAL A 153 4.68 6.42 14.09
CA VAL A 153 4.04 7.75 14.05
C VAL A 153 3.46 8.13 15.43
N MET A 154 2.79 7.21 16.11
CA MET A 154 2.25 7.46 17.45
C MET A 154 3.35 7.69 18.48
N THR A 155 4.50 7.01 18.35
CA THR A 155 5.67 7.23 19.20
C THR A 155 6.29 8.59 18.95
N LEU A 156 6.42 8.99 17.68
CA LEU A 156 6.87 10.32 17.28
C LEU A 156 6.01 11.43 17.91
N LEU A 157 4.68 11.33 17.79
CA LEU A 157 3.77 12.35 18.33
C LEU A 157 3.89 12.46 19.87
N GLU A 158 3.91 11.31 20.55
CA GLU A 158 4.09 11.28 22.01
C GLU A 158 5.43 11.91 22.42
N TYR A 159 6.48 11.61 21.68
CA TYR A 159 7.82 12.18 21.93
C TYR A 159 7.83 13.69 21.77
N LEU A 160 7.29 14.23 20.68
CA LEU A 160 7.23 15.67 20.43
C LEU A 160 6.41 16.43 21.49
N VAL A 161 5.31 15.84 21.97
CA VAL A 161 4.51 16.44 23.04
C VAL A 161 5.27 16.47 24.37
N LYS A 162 6.06 15.43 24.67
CA LYS A 162 6.93 15.39 25.87
C LYS A 162 8.16 16.30 25.77
N HIS A 163 8.57 16.65 24.54
CA HIS A 163 9.77 17.44 24.24
C HIS A 163 9.43 18.73 23.48
N PRO A 164 8.72 19.70 24.10
CA PRO A 164 8.29 20.94 23.43
C PRO A 164 9.43 21.84 22.98
N GLU A 165 10.67 21.59 23.41
CA GLU A 165 11.90 22.24 22.92
C GLU A 165 12.23 21.83 21.48
N ILE A 166 11.78 20.68 20.98
CA ILE A 166 11.99 20.23 19.60
C ILE A 166 11.13 21.10 18.68
N LYS A 167 11.79 21.72 17.72
CA LYS A 167 11.16 22.69 16.81
C LYS A 167 10.45 21.94 15.67
N HIS A 168 9.18 22.26 15.46
CA HIS A 168 8.40 21.73 14.36
C HIS A 168 7.33 22.72 13.89
N ASN A 169 6.99 22.67 12.61
CA ASN A 169 5.81 23.32 12.07
C ASN A 169 4.56 22.45 12.34
N PHE A 170 3.42 22.82 11.77
CA PHE A 170 2.19 22.02 11.91
C PHE A 170 2.40 20.60 11.36
N ILE A 171 2.06 19.60 12.16
CA ILE A 171 2.14 18.19 11.79
C ILE A 171 0.74 17.63 11.76
N SER A 172 0.36 17.03 10.62
CA SER A 172 -0.89 16.25 10.47
C SER A 172 -0.59 14.77 10.46
N VAL A 173 -1.51 13.99 11.03
CA VAL A 173 -1.50 12.53 10.86
C VAL A 173 -2.90 12.04 10.46
N ALA A 174 -2.94 11.02 9.62
CA ALA A 174 -4.16 10.31 9.28
C ALA A 174 -3.90 8.81 9.25
N PHE A 175 -4.88 8.05 9.74
CA PHE A 175 -4.89 6.60 9.76
C PHE A 175 -6.08 6.13 8.92
N THR A 176 -5.79 5.44 7.81
CA THR A 176 -6.76 5.12 6.75
C THR A 176 -7.17 3.65 6.79
N PRO A 177 -8.38 3.31 6.39
CA PRO A 177 -8.81 1.94 6.15
C PRO A 177 -8.60 1.51 4.71
N ASP A 178 -8.68 0.19 4.45
CA ASP A 178 -8.89 -0.44 3.14
C ASP A 178 -7.79 -0.20 2.08
N GLU A 179 -6.56 0.15 2.48
CA GLU A 179 -5.44 0.30 1.54
C GLU A 179 -5.22 -1.00 0.75
N GLU A 180 -5.17 -2.12 1.41
CA GLU A 180 -4.85 -3.46 0.93
C GLU A 180 -5.84 -4.02 -0.12
N VAL A 181 -7.00 -3.41 -0.19
CA VAL A 181 -8.06 -3.76 -1.15
C VAL A 181 -8.38 -2.63 -2.12
N SER A 182 -7.40 -1.75 -2.37
CA SER A 182 -7.50 -0.60 -3.29
C SER A 182 -8.46 0.50 -2.83
N GLY A 183 -8.64 0.67 -1.53
CA GLY A 183 -9.32 1.82 -0.93
C GLY A 183 -8.53 3.12 -1.15
N LEU A 184 -7.20 3.03 -1.06
CA LEU A 184 -6.20 4.05 -1.44
C LEU A 184 -6.55 5.44 -0.89
N ALA A 185 -6.81 5.54 0.40
CA ALA A 185 -7.15 6.78 1.11
C ALA A 185 -8.15 7.70 0.38
N LYS A 186 -9.04 7.12 -0.44
CA LYS A 186 -10.02 7.88 -1.23
C LYS A 186 -10.95 8.74 -0.38
N ASP A 187 -11.22 8.30 0.84
CA ASP A 187 -12.15 8.93 1.79
C ASP A 187 -11.45 9.88 2.77
N LEU A 188 -10.12 10.07 2.64
CA LEU A 188 -9.37 11.03 3.46
C LEU A 188 -9.81 12.47 3.13
N ASP A 189 -10.28 13.21 4.13
CA ASP A 189 -10.67 14.62 4.01
C ASP A 189 -9.41 15.52 4.06
N LEU A 190 -9.02 16.05 2.90
CA LEU A 190 -7.83 16.91 2.77
C LEU A 190 -7.99 18.27 3.47
N GLU A 191 -9.21 18.80 3.57
CA GLU A 191 -9.46 20.06 4.28
C GLU A 191 -9.28 19.87 5.79
N ARG A 192 -9.62 18.70 6.31
CA ARG A 192 -9.38 18.31 7.71
C ARG A 192 -7.91 17.97 7.96
N PHE A 193 -7.25 17.32 7.03
CA PHE A 193 -5.84 16.96 7.12
C PHE A 193 -4.93 18.20 7.17
N LYS A 194 -5.24 19.25 6.43
CA LYS A 194 -4.62 20.60 6.47
C LYS A 194 -3.15 20.68 6.08
N SER A 195 -2.43 19.61 5.88
CA SER A 195 -1.04 19.68 5.43
C SER A 195 -0.98 19.77 3.91
N PRO A 196 -0.10 20.62 3.32
CA PRO A 196 0.03 20.75 1.87
C PRO A 196 0.83 19.62 1.23
N ILE A 197 1.54 18.83 2.02
CA ILE A 197 2.36 17.67 1.63
C ILE A 197 2.26 16.59 2.69
N ALA A 198 2.45 15.35 2.29
CA ALA A 198 2.51 14.23 3.22
C ALA A 198 3.55 13.19 2.80
N TYR A 199 3.82 12.26 3.67
CA TYR A 199 4.50 10.99 3.39
C TYR A 199 3.63 9.86 3.89
N THR A 200 3.43 8.81 3.09
CA THR A 200 2.94 7.56 3.63
C THR A 200 4.11 6.74 4.13
N LEU A 201 3.92 6.02 5.22
CA LEU A 201 4.90 5.07 5.73
C LEU A 201 4.35 3.68 5.41
N ASP A 202 4.72 3.16 4.26
CA ASP A 202 4.19 1.88 3.77
C ASP A 202 5.23 1.29 2.81
N GLY A 203 5.87 0.22 3.23
CA GLY A 203 6.92 -0.43 2.46
C GLY A 203 7.86 -1.26 3.32
N ASP A 204 8.49 -2.22 2.67
CA ASP A 204 9.43 -3.17 3.28
C ASP A 204 10.70 -2.48 3.82
N HIS A 205 11.81 -2.99 3.51
CA HIS A 205 13.17 -2.68 3.92
C HIS A 205 13.44 -1.25 4.40
N LEU A 206 13.95 -1.12 5.60
CA LEU A 206 14.32 0.17 6.18
C LEU A 206 15.31 0.96 5.30
N GLY A 207 15.03 2.27 5.12
CA GLY A 207 15.84 3.17 4.29
C GLY A 207 15.42 3.21 2.81
N TYR A 208 14.44 2.42 2.41
CA TYR A 208 13.81 2.54 1.10
C TYR A 208 12.76 3.66 1.11
N TYR A 209 12.57 4.25 -0.07
CA TYR A 209 11.48 5.18 -0.35
C TYR A 209 10.95 4.94 -1.76
N MET A 210 9.70 5.32 -2.00
CA MET A 210 9.07 5.20 -3.32
C MET A 210 8.58 6.57 -3.76
N ASP A 211 9.15 7.07 -4.86
CA ASP A 211 8.76 8.30 -5.55
C ASP A 211 8.20 8.05 -6.95
N GLU A 212 8.00 6.77 -7.29
CA GLU A 212 7.48 6.33 -8.58
C GLU A 212 6.63 5.05 -8.43
N THR A 213 5.42 5.07 -8.95
CA THR A 213 4.48 3.93 -8.94
C THR A 213 3.99 3.64 -10.34
N PHE A 214 3.32 2.51 -10.56
CA PHE A 214 2.60 2.29 -11.80
C PHE A 214 1.44 3.29 -11.97
N ASN A 215 1.05 3.54 -13.24
CA ASN A 215 -0.31 3.84 -13.63
C ASN A 215 -1.10 2.53 -13.70
N ALA A 216 -2.36 2.55 -13.35
CA ALA A 216 -3.17 1.35 -13.25
C ALA A 216 -4.60 1.53 -13.77
N SER A 217 -5.07 0.58 -14.55
CA SER A 217 -6.48 0.46 -14.91
C SER A 217 -6.96 -0.98 -14.86
N LEU A 218 -8.25 -1.14 -14.59
CA LEU A 218 -9.00 -2.37 -14.80
C LEU A 218 -9.91 -2.21 -16.02
N SER A 219 -9.75 -3.09 -17.00
CA SER A 219 -10.61 -3.19 -18.17
C SER A 219 -11.48 -4.42 -18.07
N THR A 220 -12.78 -4.26 -18.25
CA THR A 220 -13.76 -5.34 -18.35
C THR A 220 -14.20 -5.45 -19.80
N ILE A 221 -13.99 -6.60 -20.41
CA ILE A 221 -14.42 -6.96 -21.76
C ILE A 221 -15.61 -7.92 -21.64
N GLU A 222 -16.77 -7.52 -22.18
CA GLU A 222 -17.97 -8.32 -22.22
C GLU A 222 -18.27 -8.72 -23.67
N ILE A 223 -18.52 -10.00 -23.88
CA ILE A 223 -18.70 -10.59 -25.20
C ILE A 223 -20.05 -11.28 -25.26
N HIS A 224 -20.88 -10.87 -26.23
CA HIS A 224 -22.23 -11.41 -26.45
C HIS A 224 -22.22 -12.31 -27.69
N GLY A 225 -22.43 -13.60 -27.44
CA GLY A 225 -22.49 -14.64 -28.47
C GLY A 225 -23.89 -14.89 -29.00
N ILE A 226 -24.01 -15.85 -29.88
CA ILE A 226 -25.27 -16.43 -30.39
C ILE A 226 -25.16 -17.93 -30.33
N SER A 227 -25.90 -18.56 -29.45
CA SER A 227 -25.96 -20.02 -29.34
C SER A 227 -27.11 -20.59 -30.19
N VAL A 228 -26.80 -21.62 -30.96
CA VAL A 228 -27.79 -22.42 -31.74
C VAL A 228 -27.34 -23.87 -31.69
N HIS A 229 -28.25 -24.79 -32.12
CA HIS A 229 -27.91 -26.19 -32.18
C HIS A 229 -26.72 -26.45 -33.10
N THR A 230 -25.71 -27.20 -32.63
CA THR A 230 -24.44 -27.42 -33.33
C THR A 230 -24.60 -27.98 -34.75
N ALA A 231 -25.64 -28.78 -35.01
CA ALA A 231 -25.91 -29.31 -36.33
C ALA A 231 -26.32 -28.26 -37.36
N THR A 232 -26.78 -27.07 -36.92
CA THR A 232 -27.23 -25.95 -37.78
C THR A 232 -26.44 -24.67 -37.56
N ALA A 233 -25.31 -24.75 -36.87
CA ALA A 233 -24.55 -23.62 -36.38
C ALA A 233 -23.79 -22.81 -37.48
N LYS A 234 -23.53 -23.42 -38.62
CA LYS A 234 -22.73 -22.84 -39.69
C LYS A 234 -23.30 -21.47 -40.17
N GLY A 235 -22.52 -20.42 -40.01
CA GLY A 235 -22.88 -19.05 -40.42
C GLY A 235 -23.87 -18.34 -39.50
N ILE A 236 -24.24 -18.93 -38.36
CA ILE A 236 -25.20 -18.39 -37.39
C ILE A 236 -24.55 -18.25 -36.00
N MET A 237 -23.95 -19.34 -35.50
CA MET A 237 -23.34 -19.35 -34.16
C MET A 237 -22.20 -18.38 -34.03
N LYS A 238 -22.21 -17.62 -32.94
CA LYS A 238 -21.08 -16.79 -32.47
C LYS A 238 -20.76 -17.27 -31.07
N ASN A 239 -19.68 -18.02 -30.91
CA ASN A 239 -19.30 -18.51 -29.59
C ASN A 239 -18.47 -17.42 -28.85
N ALA A 240 -19.02 -16.92 -27.75
CA ALA A 240 -18.37 -15.85 -26.98
C ALA A 240 -17.03 -16.28 -26.38
N VAL A 241 -16.82 -17.57 -26.05
CA VAL A 241 -15.54 -18.08 -25.56
C VAL A 241 -14.49 -18.07 -26.68
N ASP A 242 -14.85 -18.44 -27.91
CA ASP A 242 -13.93 -18.41 -29.05
C ASP A 242 -13.52 -16.96 -29.39
N ILE A 243 -14.47 -16.03 -29.34
CA ILE A 243 -14.22 -14.59 -29.56
C ILE A 243 -13.31 -14.05 -28.45
N GLY A 244 -13.54 -14.45 -27.18
CA GLY A 244 -12.68 -14.08 -26.05
C GLY A 244 -11.25 -14.61 -26.21
N ASN A 245 -11.10 -15.83 -26.68
CA ASN A 245 -9.77 -16.37 -27.02
C ASN A 245 -9.12 -15.60 -28.18
N ALA A 246 -9.88 -15.23 -29.21
CA ALA A 246 -9.38 -14.37 -30.30
C ALA A 246 -8.94 -12.99 -29.79
N PHE A 247 -9.65 -12.40 -28.80
CA PHE A 247 -9.23 -11.17 -28.13
C PHE A 247 -7.87 -11.34 -27.46
N LEU A 248 -7.72 -12.38 -26.61
CA LEU A 248 -6.50 -12.63 -25.86
C LEU A 248 -5.29 -12.90 -26.76
N ASN A 249 -5.49 -13.56 -27.92
CA ASN A 249 -4.44 -13.85 -28.90
C ASN A 249 -3.96 -12.60 -29.66
N LYS A 250 -4.68 -11.48 -29.61
CA LYS A 250 -4.26 -10.20 -30.19
C LYS A 250 -3.42 -9.35 -29.21
N LEU A 251 -3.35 -9.73 -27.92
CA LEU A 251 -2.49 -9.07 -26.95
C LEU A 251 -1.02 -9.43 -27.17
N PRO A 252 -0.08 -8.50 -26.91
CA PRO A 252 1.35 -8.78 -26.97
C PRO A 252 1.73 -9.96 -26.05
N ALA A 253 2.32 -11.00 -26.64
CA ALA A 253 2.54 -12.27 -25.96
C ALA A 253 3.47 -12.18 -24.74
N LEU A 254 4.45 -11.28 -24.78
CA LEU A 254 5.49 -11.12 -23.75
C LEU A 254 5.20 -9.96 -22.77
N GLU A 255 4.19 -9.15 -23.01
CA GLU A 255 3.81 -8.06 -22.10
C GLU A 255 2.86 -8.56 -21.01
N LYS A 256 3.37 -9.47 -20.18
CA LYS A 256 2.64 -10.10 -19.07
C LYS A 256 3.49 -10.03 -17.79
N PRO A 257 2.88 -10.06 -16.59
CA PRO A 257 3.62 -9.97 -15.33
C PRO A 257 4.82 -10.93 -15.23
N GLN A 258 4.63 -12.18 -15.69
CA GLN A 258 5.67 -13.22 -15.65
C GLN A 258 6.83 -13.02 -16.61
N TYR A 259 6.77 -12.05 -17.52
CA TYR A 259 7.80 -11.77 -18.51
C TYR A 259 8.35 -10.34 -18.45
N THR A 260 7.88 -9.53 -17.48
CA THR A 260 8.25 -8.12 -17.34
C THR A 260 8.85 -7.82 -15.98
N GLN A 261 9.77 -6.84 -15.94
CA GLN A 261 10.47 -6.41 -14.72
C GLN A 261 10.71 -4.89 -14.74
N GLY A 262 11.15 -4.34 -13.61
CA GLY A 262 11.46 -2.92 -13.49
C GLY A 262 10.31 -2.04 -13.97
N ARG A 263 10.56 -1.13 -14.92
CA ARG A 263 9.56 -0.20 -15.47
C ARG A 263 8.71 -0.76 -16.61
N GLU A 264 8.93 -2.00 -17.02
CA GLU A 264 8.17 -2.61 -18.12
C GLU A 264 6.70 -2.79 -17.75
N GLY A 265 5.82 -2.23 -18.58
CA GLY A 265 4.37 -2.35 -18.41
C GLY A 265 3.84 -3.71 -18.91
N PHE A 266 2.60 -4.04 -18.54
CA PHE A 266 1.99 -5.31 -18.88
C PHE A 266 0.46 -5.27 -18.97
N TYR A 267 -0.09 -6.34 -19.58
CA TYR A 267 -1.48 -6.74 -19.50
C TYR A 267 -1.58 -8.00 -18.63
N HIS A 268 -2.33 -7.93 -17.55
CA HIS A 268 -2.59 -9.08 -16.68
C HIS A 268 -4.05 -9.50 -16.77
N VAL A 269 -4.29 -10.64 -17.41
CA VAL A 269 -5.63 -11.25 -17.42
C VAL A 269 -5.94 -11.79 -16.02
N VAL A 270 -6.83 -11.11 -15.32
CA VAL A 270 -7.23 -11.44 -13.94
C VAL A 270 -8.23 -12.61 -13.96
N SER A 271 -9.19 -12.54 -14.88
CA SER A 271 -10.20 -13.57 -15.02
C SER A 271 -10.68 -13.71 -16.46
N PHE A 272 -11.11 -14.91 -16.83
CA PHE A 272 -11.84 -15.21 -18.03
C PHE A 272 -12.89 -16.26 -17.73
N ASN A 273 -14.16 -15.88 -17.77
CA ASN A 273 -15.30 -16.74 -17.50
C ASN A 273 -16.32 -16.61 -18.64
N GLY A 274 -16.99 -17.72 -19.02
CA GLY A 274 -18.03 -17.63 -20.02
C GLY A 274 -18.47 -18.96 -20.61
N ASP A 275 -19.46 -18.85 -21.49
CA ASP A 275 -20.03 -19.92 -22.31
C ASP A 275 -20.24 -19.45 -23.77
N CYS A 276 -21.07 -20.14 -24.55
CA CYS A 276 -21.33 -19.77 -25.93
C CYS A 276 -22.07 -18.42 -26.08
N GLU A 277 -22.94 -18.06 -25.15
CA GLU A 277 -23.78 -16.86 -25.25
C GLU A 277 -23.15 -15.62 -24.63
N TYR A 278 -22.33 -15.81 -23.58
CA TYR A 278 -21.71 -14.69 -22.86
C TYR A 278 -20.32 -15.07 -22.35
N ALA A 279 -19.37 -14.14 -22.48
CA ALA A 279 -18.07 -14.25 -21.83
C ALA A 279 -17.63 -12.90 -21.26
N LYS A 280 -16.91 -12.96 -20.15
CA LYS A 280 -16.33 -11.80 -19.47
C LYS A 280 -14.84 -12.02 -19.24
N ILE A 281 -14.03 -11.02 -19.62
CA ILE A 281 -12.60 -10.99 -19.36
C ILE A 281 -12.29 -9.75 -18.53
N GLU A 282 -11.52 -9.89 -17.48
CA GLU A 282 -11.00 -8.78 -16.68
C GLU A 282 -9.48 -8.68 -16.85
N ILE A 283 -8.99 -7.50 -17.20
CA ILE A 283 -7.58 -7.25 -17.51
C ILE A 283 -7.10 -6.03 -16.72
N ASN A 284 -6.08 -6.23 -15.89
CA ASN A 284 -5.31 -5.14 -15.32
C ASN A 284 -4.25 -4.69 -16.33
N VAL A 285 -4.17 -3.38 -16.56
CA VAL A 285 -3.11 -2.73 -17.33
C VAL A 285 -2.24 -1.94 -16.38
N ARG A 286 -0.93 -2.08 -16.49
CA ARG A 286 0.07 -1.38 -15.68
C ARG A 286 1.17 -0.82 -16.56
N ASP A 287 1.63 0.39 -16.27
CA ASP A 287 2.83 0.98 -16.84
C ASP A 287 3.31 2.16 -15.99
N HIS A 288 4.63 2.38 -15.89
CA HIS A 288 5.17 3.57 -15.23
C HIS A 288 5.03 4.81 -16.12
N ASP A 289 5.22 4.66 -17.43
CA ASP A 289 5.10 5.75 -18.38
C ASP A 289 3.62 6.00 -18.73
N SER A 290 3.15 7.23 -18.52
CA SER A 290 1.74 7.60 -18.75
C SER A 290 1.34 7.50 -20.22
N LEU A 291 2.25 7.80 -21.16
CA LEU A 291 1.95 7.67 -22.59
C LEU A 291 1.83 6.19 -23.00
N GLN A 292 2.74 5.35 -22.54
CA GLN A 292 2.67 3.90 -22.80
C GLN A 292 1.44 3.27 -22.15
N PHE A 293 1.07 3.72 -20.94
CA PHE A 293 -0.15 3.31 -20.28
C PHE A 293 -1.40 3.65 -21.11
N ASP A 294 -1.48 4.86 -21.65
CA ASP A 294 -2.59 5.26 -22.50
C ASP A 294 -2.61 4.50 -23.83
N ILE A 295 -1.44 4.24 -24.43
CA ILE A 295 -1.29 3.38 -25.63
C ILE A 295 -1.82 1.98 -25.33
N ARG A 296 -1.47 1.37 -24.18
CA ARG A 296 -1.97 0.04 -23.79
C ARG A 296 -3.48 0.01 -23.63
N ASN A 297 -4.06 0.99 -22.98
CA ASN A 297 -5.51 1.10 -22.83
C ASN A 297 -6.21 1.28 -24.18
N ASN A 298 -5.65 2.06 -25.08
CA ASN A 298 -6.17 2.24 -26.45
C ASN A 298 -6.02 0.97 -27.29
N THR A 299 -4.95 0.19 -27.10
CA THR A 299 -4.79 -1.11 -27.77
C THR A 299 -5.95 -2.06 -27.45
N LEU A 300 -6.42 -2.11 -26.22
CA LEU A 300 -7.60 -2.92 -25.86
C LEU A 300 -8.85 -2.47 -26.62
N LYS A 301 -9.07 -1.16 -26.76
CA LYS A 301 -10.19 -0.60 -27.54
C LYS A 301 -10.08 -0.96 -29.00
N MET A 302 -8.89 -0.81 -29.60
CA MET A 302 -8.66 -1.18 -30.99
C MET A 302 -8.92 -2.67 -31.26
N ILE A 303 -8.57 -3.57 -30.33
CA ILE A 303 -8.88 -4.99 -30.45
C ILE A 303 -10.40 -5.21 -30.42
N VAL A 304 -11.14 -4.51 -29.53
CA VAL A 304 -12.60 -4.54 -29.48
C VAL A 304 -13.22 -4.10 -30.81
N ASP A 305 -12.75 -2.99 -31.36
CA ASP A 305 -13.23 -2.47 -32.65
C ASP A 305 -13.01 -3.48 -33.78
N MET A 306 -11.81 -4.05 -33.87
CA MET A 306 -11.50 -5.09 -34.88
C MET A 306 -12.42 -6.31 -34.75
N LEU A 307 -12.72 -6.77 -33.52
CA LEU A 307 -13.61 -7.91 -33.33
C LEU A 307 -15.06 -7.54 -33.63
N ASN A 308 -15.48 -6.32 -33.38
CA ASN A 308 -16.81 -5.83 -33.75
C ASN A 308 -16.97 -5.68 -35.27
N GLU A 309 -15.90 -5.37 -36.03
CA GLU A 309 -15.90 -5.40 -37.48
C GLU A 309 -16.06 -6.83 -38.00
N GLU A 310 -15.40 -7.82 -37.36
CA GLU A 310 -15.42 -9.21 -37.75
C GLU A 310 -16.74 -9.92 -37.38
N TYR A 311 -17.21 -9.73 -36.14
CA TYR A 311 -18.33 -10.47 -35.58
C TYR A 311 -19.66 -9.68 -35.54
N GLY A 312 -19.64 -8.40 -35.88
CA GLY A 312 -20.77 -7.47 -35.88
C GLY A 312 -20.75 -6.53 -34.67
N GLN A 313 -21.24 -5.31 -34.90
CA GLN A 313 -21.25 -4.24 -33.90
C GLN A 313 -22.00 -4.64 -32.63
N GLY A 314 -21.43 -4.31 -31.46
CA GLY A 314 -21.97 -4.62 -30.15
C GLY A 314 -21.75 -6.07 -29.67
N THR A 315 -21.06 -6.90 -30.46
CA THR A 315 -20.65 -8.25 -30.03
C THR A 315 -19.65 -8.19 -28.87
N VAL A 316 -18.70 -7.25 -28.91
CA VAL A 316 -17.70 -7.05 -27.87
C VAL A 316 -17.81 -5.62 -27.33
N ASN A 317 -17.88 -5.50 -26.00
CA ASN A 317 -17.92 -4.21 -25.29
C ASN A 317 -16.74 -4.12 -24.34
N ILE A 318 -16.25 -2.92 -24.08
CA ILE A 318 -15.18 -2.65 -23.13
C ILE A 318 -15.57 -1.52 -22.19
N THR A 319 -15.37 -1.73 -20.90
CA THR A 319 -15.41 -0.70 -19.86
C THR A 319 -14.05 -0.60 -19.22
N GLN A 320 -13.51 0.61 -19.10
CA GLN A 320 -12.20 0.86 -18.50
C GLN A 320 -12.32 1.80 -17.31
N ARG A 321 -11.71 1.43 -16.20
CA ARG A 321 -11.64 2.25 -14.99
C ARG A 321 -10.19 2.46 -14.62
N ILE A 322 -9.75 3.71 -14.58
CA ILE A 322 -8.45 4.08 -13.98
C ILE A 322 -8.55 3.84 -12.48
N GLN A 323 -7.60 3.12 -11.94
CA GLN A 323 -7.51 2.83 -10.49
C GLN A 323 -6.67 3.89 -9.79
N TYR A 324 -5.48 4.17 -10.33
CA TYR A 324 -4.57 5.22 -9.87
C TYR A 324 -3.60 5.62 -11.00
N ARG A 325 -2.90 6.73 -10.79
CA ARG A 325 -1.85 7.23 -11.68
C ARG A 325 -0.50 7.22 -10.95
N ASN A 326 0.60 7.21 -11.70
CA ASN A 326 1.96 7.30 -11.18
C ASN A 326 2.12 8.60 -10.36
N LEU A 327 2.51 8.48 -9.10
CA LEU A 327 2.70 9.64 -8.22
C LEU A 327 3.88 10.53 -8.64
N LYS A 328 4.82 10.00 -9.41
CA LYS A 328 6.04 10.73 -9.83
C LYS A 328 5.73 12.05 -10.52
N GLU A 329 4.69 12.09 -11.36
CA GLU A 329 4.29 13.31 -12.07
C GLU A 329 3.93 14.47 -11.12
N VAL A 330 3.44 14.15 -9.93
CA VAL A 330 3.11 15.13 -8.88
C VAL A 330 4.31 15.43 -8.01
N ILE A 331 5.08 14.41 -7.62
CA ILE A 331 6.26 14.58 -6.75
C ILE A 331 7.34 15.41 -7.43
N ASP A 332 7.55 15.24 -8.73
CA ASP A 332 8.52 16.03 -9.51
C ASP A 332 8.20 17.54 -9.52
N GLN A 333 6.93 17.93 -9.27
CA GLN A 333 6.52 19.32 -9.13
C GLN A 333 6.84 19.92 -7.74
N VAL A 334 7.25 19.08 -6.79
CA VAL A 334 7.63 19.47 -5.42
C VAL A 334 9.07 19.02 -5.13
N PRO A 335 10.07 19.63 -5.81
CA PRO A 335 11.41 19.07 -5.97
C PRO A 335 12.23 18.96 -4.68
N PHE A 336 11.81 19.57 -3.58
CA PHE A 336 12.49 19.48 -2.29
C PHE A 336 12.13 18.21 -1.49
N MET A 337 10.98 17.56 -1.75
CA MET A 337 10.48 16.45 -0.92
C MET A 337 11.46 15.27 -0.89
N ILE A 338 11.88 14.79 -2.04
CA ILE A 338 12.79 13.63 -2.13
C ILE A 338 14.20 13.95 -1.61
N PRO A 339 14.83 15.09 -1.94
CA PRO A 339 16.09 15.48 -1.30
C PRO A 339 16.02 15.55 0.23
N TYR A 340 14.95 16.10 0.82
CA TYR A 340 14.79 16.18 2.27
C TYR A 340 14.59 14.80 2.89
N LEU A 341 13.81 13.94 2.26
CA LEU A 341 13.65 12.55 2.70
C LEU A 341 14.98 11.79 2.69
N LYS A 342 15.76 11.91 1.62
CA LYS A 342 17.11 11.32 1.54
C LYS A 342 18.02 11.82 2.65
N GLN A 343 18.06 13.13 2.88
CA GLN A 343 18.84 13.71 3.95
C GLN A 343 18.41 13.17 5.33
N ALA A 344 17.11 13.00 5.58
CA ALA A 344 16.62 12.43 6.82
C ALA A 344 17.05 10.97 7.00
N ILE A 345 17.02 10.15 5.95
CA ILE A 345 17.49 8.76 5.96
C ILE A 345 19.01 8.71 6.20
N GLU A 346 19.79 9.54 5.51
CA GLU A 346 21.24 9.61 5.65
C GLU A 346 21.66 10.03 7.06
N SER A 347 20.89 10.91 7.71
CA SER A 347 21.20 11.42 9.05
C SER A 347 21.16 10.35 10.15
N VAL A 348 20.50 9.22 9.92
CA VAL A 348 20.48 8.08 10.84
C VAL A 348 21.46 6.96 10.45
N GLY A 349 22.36 7.25 9.49
CA GLY A 349 23.43 6.34 9.05
C GLY A 349 22.98 5.30 8.03
N LEU A 350 21.83 5.49 7.39
CA LEU A 350 21.34 4.63 6.33
C LEU A 350 21.63 5.23 4.94
N THR A 351 21.71 4.36 3.93
CA THR A 351 21.82 4.78 2.53
C THR A 351 20.42 4.79 1.92
N PRO A 352 19.90 5.94 1.45
CA PRO A 352 18.60 5.99 0.78
C PRO A 352 18.59 5.13 -0.48
N GLN A 353 17.58 4.27 -0.62
CA GLN A 353 17.40 3.41 -1.79
C GLN A 353 15.99 3.58 -2.34
N THR A 354 15.84 3.43 -3.65
CA THR A 354 14.53 3.45 -4.29
C THR A 354 14.51 2.51 -5.48
N GLU A 355 13.34 1.91 -5.71
CA GLU A 355 13.03 1.15 -6.91
C GLU A 355 11.67 1.59 -7.46
N PRO A 356 11.46 1.55 -8.78
CA PRO A 356 10.15 1.81 -9.37
C PRO A 356 9.15 0.79 -8.84
N PHE A 357 8.18 1.25 -8.07
CA PHE A 357 7.21 0.34 -7.44
C PHE A 357 6.19 -0.16 -8.46
N ARG A 358 6.06 -1.48 -8.59
CA ARG A 358 5.17 -2.13 -9.56
C ARG A 358 3.74 -2.30 -9.02
N GLY A 359 3.29 -1.37 -8.21
CA GLY A 359 1.97 -1.28 -7.61
C GLY A 359 1.54 0.17 -7.45
N GLY A 360 0.54 0.40 -6.63
CA GLY A 360 0.08 1.70 -6.17
C GLY A 360 -0.08 1.67 -4.67
N THR A 361 -0.07 2.83 -4.03
CA THR A 361 -0.20 3.02 -2.60
C THR A 361 -1.17 4.16 -2.32
N ASP A 362 -1.53 4.38 -1.07
CA ASP A 362 -2.27 5.57 -0.63
C ASP A 362 -1.63 6.85 -1.19
N GLY A 363 -0.29 6.91 -1.21
CA GLY A 363 0.46 8.02 -1.77
C GLY A 363 0.16 8.32 -3.24
N SER A 364 -0.09 7.28 -4.06
CA SER A 364 -0.47 7.46 -5.47
C SER A 364 -1.81 8.20 -5.60
N ALA A 365 -2.81 7.76 -4.86
CA ALA A 365 -4.14 8.38 -4.91
C ALA A 365 -4.15 9.78 -4.30
N LEU A 366 -3.50 9.97 -3.15
CA LEU A 366 -3.40 11.26 -2.47
C LEU A 366 -2.68 12.31 -3.31
N SER A 367 -1.58 11.92 -3.99
CA SER A 367 -0.84 12.83 -4.87
C SER A 367 -1.73 13.39 -5.97
N HIS A 368 -2.51 12.55 -6.63
CA HIS A 368 -3.42 13.00 -7.70
C HIS A 368 -4.70 13.69 -7.20
N ARG A 369 -4.95 13.66 -5.88
CA ARG A 369 -6.00 14.48 -5.22
C ARG A 369 -5.49 15.85 -4.77
N GLY A 370 -4.21 16.17 -5.00
CA GLY A 370 -3.59 17.45 -4.66
C GLY A 370 -2.78 17.45 -3.37
N LEU A 371 -2.49 16.29 -2.81
CA LEU A 371 -1.61 16.11 -1.66
C LEU A 371 -0.35 15.32 -2.09
N PRO A 372 0.73 15.96 -2.54
CA PRO A 372 1.98 15.27 -2.85
C PRO A 372 2.41 14.36 -1.70
N CYS A 373 2.53 13.04 -1.95
CA CYS A 373 2.69 12.04 -0.90
C CYS A 373 3.55 10.86 -1.38
N PRO A 374 4.89 10.96 -1.36
CA PRO A 374 5.76 9.81 -1.61
C PRO A 374 5.76 8.85 -0.42
N ASN A 375 6.21 7.61 -0.63
CA ASN A 375 6.29 6.61 0.42
C ASN A 375 7.68 6.61 1.08
N LEU A 376 7.68 6.37 2.39
CA LEU A 376 8.82 5.96 3.19
C LEU A 376 8.56 4.54 3.69
N SER A 377 9.60 3.70 3.74
CA SER A 377 9.47 2.33 4.25
C SER A 377 9.11 2.28 5.74
N ALA A 378 8.34 1.29 6.12
CA ALA A 378 7.97 0.98 7.50
C ALA A 378 9.02 0.08 8.18
N GLY A 379 9.77 -0.70 7.40
CA GLY A 379 10.79 -1.61 7.89
C GLY A 379 10.25 -2.95 8.38
N TYR A 380 9.04 -3.34 7.96
CA TYR A 380 8.54 -4.70 8.10
C TYR A 380 9.13 -5.59 6.99
N GLU A 381 8.98 -6.89 7.10
CA GLU A 381 9.50 -7.85 6.14
C GLU A 381 8.50 -8.98 5.89
N ASN A 382 8.49 -9.52 4.67
CA ASN A 382 7.65 -10.63 4.25
C ASN A 382 6.14 -10.38 4.47
N ALA A 383 5.67 -9.17 4.18
CA ALA A 383 4.28 -8.75 4.30
C ALA A 383 3.28 -9.71 3.63
N HIS A 384 1.99 -9.60 3.96
CA HIS A 384 0.86 -10.38 3.42
C HIS A 384 0.94 -11.89 3.70
N GLY A 385 1.82 -12.33 4.59
CA GLY A 385 2.00 -13.74 4.83
C GLY A 385 2.30 -14.11 6.29
N ARG A 386 2.23 -15.41 6.58
CA ARG A 386 2.47 -15.95 7.92
C ARG A 386 3.94 -15.91 8.38
N PHE A 387 4.86 -15.52 7.50
CA PHE A 387 6.27 -15.34 7.76
C PHE A 387 6.66 -13.86 7.87
N GLU A 388 5.68 -13.01 8.03
CA GLU A 388 5.87 -11.59 8.28
C GLU A 388 6.55 -11.37 9.63
N TYR A 389 7.49 -10.42 9.67
CA TYR A 389 8.16 -10.00 10.89
C TYR A 389 8.55 -8.52 10.85
N VAL A 390 8.76 -7.94 12.03
CA VAL A 390 9.20 -6.56 12.18
C VAL A 390 10.41 -6.52 13.12
N PRO A 391 11.58 -6.06 12.65
CA PRO A 391 12.69 -5.74 13.53
C PRO A 391 12.35 -4.50 14.36
N ILE A 392 12.45 -4.57 15.68
CA ILE A 392 12.11 -3.45 16.58
C ILE A 392 13.02 -2.26 16.28
N GLN A 393 14.30 -2.51 16.02
CA GLN A 393 15.29 -1.49 15.68
C GLN A 393 14.97 -0.75 14.37
N SER A 394 14.24 -1.38 13.45
CA SER A 394 13.75 -0.70 12.24
C SER A 394 12.72 0.36 12.59
N MET A 395 11.78 0.07 13.50
CA MET A 395 10.81 1.07 13.97
C MET A 395 11.48 2.21 14.76
N GLU A 396 12.50 1.90 15.61
CA GLU A 396 13.30 2.93 16.29
C GLU A 396 13.92 3.90 15.25
N LYS A 397 14.54 3.35 14.22
CA LYS A 397 15.14 4.13 13.14
C LYS A 397 14.13 4.96 12.35
N ASN A 398 12.93 4.42 12.12
CA ASN A 398 11.87 5.20 11.48
C ASN A 398 11.47 6.42 12.31
N VAL A 399 11.33 6.29 13.63
CA VAL A 399 11.07 7.47 14.49
C VAL A 399 12.20 8.51 14.37
N GLU A 400 13.47 8.08 14.34
CA GLU A 400 14.60 8.97 14.15
C GLU A 400 14.57 9.67 12.78
N ILE A 401 14.24 8.93 11.69
CA ILE A 401 14.08 9.50 10.34
C ILE A 401 12.99 10.57 10.33
N LEU A 402 11.83 10.27 10.91
CA LEU A 402 10.70 11.21 10.98
C LEU A 402 11.04 12.47 11.78
N LEU A 403 11.74 12.33 12.91
CA LEU A 403 12.23 13.48 13.68
C LEU A 403 13.18 14.38 12.87
N ASN A 404 14.13 13.77 12.16
CA ASN A 404 15.05 14.50 11.31
C ASN A 404 14.32 15.19 10.13
N LEU A 405 13.36 14.51 9.54
CA LEU A 405 12.54 15.06 8.46
C LEU A 405 11.73 16.28 8.95
N ILE A 406 11.12 16.20 10.12
CA ILE A 406 10.40 17.31 10.76
C ILE A 406 11.34 18.49 11.04
N ASP A 407 12.55 18.23 11.54
CA ASP A 407 13.56 19.26 11.80
C ASP A 407 14.00 19.98 10.51
N ILE A 408 14.19 19.22 9.41
CA ILE A 408 14.49 19.79 8.09
C ILE A 408 13.35 20.72 7.66
N TYR A 409 12.09 20.26 7.76
CA TYR A 409 10.93 21.06 7.39
C TYR A 409 10.68 22.26 8.29
N ALA A 410 11.05 22.21 9.55
CA ALA A 410 10.96 23.34 10.47
C ALA A 410 11.93 24.48 10.13
N LYS A 411 13.04 24.16 9.45
CA LYS A 411 14.12 25.08 9.09
C LYS A 411 14.09 25.54 7.64
N CYS A 412 13.28 24.91 6.77
CA CYS A 412 13.26 25.30 5.37
C CYS A 412 12.65 26.68 5.16
N ASP A 413 13.19 27.43 4.21
CA ASP A 413 12.66 28.73 3.74
C ASP A 413 11.69 28.54 2.54
N CYS A 414 11.20 27.33 2.33
CA CYS A 414 10.41 26.93 1.16
C CYS A 414 8.89 27.06 1.34
#